data_a28ca31fe59ae702610246017f7ade21
#
_entry.id   a28ca31fe59ae702610246017f7ade21
#
_cell.length_a   1.000
_cell.length_b   1.000
_cell.length_c   1.000
_cell.angle_alpha   90.00
_cell.angle_beta   90.00
_cell.angle_gamma   90.00
#
_symmetry.space_group_name_H-M   'P 1'
#
loop_
_entity.id
_entity.type
_entity.pdbx_description
1 polymer ?
#
loop_
_entity_poly.entity_id
_entity_poly.type
_entity_poly.pdbx_seq_one_letter_code
_entity_poly.pdbx_strand_id
1 'polypeptide(L)'
;MRMRLLLLIITAITIVSCNGARKSETYRLLEDVDSYIEARPDSALAVLEGIDKDALMNKELEAKYEFLVWSVNLKMGSPIPDIKSTRTAYDYYTRREASVERFMCHLYRGIYYLAQNDSENAMLEFSKADEDYELVSYGMQGLLHTYKGIVYHLYFDFDNQISQFETAADRYLKGNILSRYVESVVQIMDGYIMQDDAANCVRYINLAEDYMEYADEETQHHFYISKAKYLQRINKTEELLELLDEYLKTMPDSPYMNWRILAYMYNSAGANNKALFCIEKEAEVNDISEDQNYYAVLAGIKEGLKDYEGAIAAHKISTRIDDSLEVINLNQHVQLIEERHSNEMSRIEAENTKRIALLIAVIVILIAFIFVYFIRRQLKIRTAEKKQLEIEKKRYEQLYADAIAERDALTKMIEDSSVKDETKAVIRERLEVLNKVIISHITDTSSANKKAFQELEALVADRDSFIVSTRLTIEGNNPEFIAALKKQGLTDEEINICCLYVIGLKGKDIKAYTSQPRHYNQSADIRHKLGLTENDTNLSIFLREMLEK
;
A
#
# COMPACT_ATOMS: atom_id res chain seq x y z
N MET A 1 -27.09 -2.32 -15.34
CA MET A 1 -27.89 -1.93 -14.17
C MET A 1 -27.92 -3.01 -13.08
N ARG A 2 -28.22 -4.28 -13.39
CA ARG A 2 -28.26 -5.39 -12.40
C ARG A 2 -26.93 -5.64 -11.65
N MET A 3 -25.80 -5.54 -12.32
CA MET A 3 -24.47 -5.77 -11.70
C MET A 3 -24.05 -4.66 -10.72
N ARG A 4 -24.45 -3.38 -10.97
CA ARG A 4 -24.24 -2.26 -10.03
C ARG A 4 -25.15 -2.36 -8.80
N LEU A 5 -26.36 -2.90 -8.98
CA LEU A 5 -27.28 -3.16 -7.88
C LEU A 5 -26.77 -4.31 -6.98
N LEU A 6 -26.19 -5.35 -7.59
CA LEU A 6 -25.59 -6.48 -6.86
C LEU A 6 -24.36 -6.03 -6.05
N LEU A 7 -23.52 -5.17 -6.63
CA LEU A 7 -22.35 -4.59 -5.92
C LEU A 7 -22.80 -3.70 -4.74
N LEU A 8 -23.85 -2.88 -4.93
CA LEU A 8 -24.43 -2.06 -3.86
C LEU A 8 -25.07 -2.91 -2.75
N ILE A 9 -25.68 -4.03 -3.09
CA ILE A 9 -26.25 -4.96 -2.11
C ILE A 9 -25.12 -5.67 -1.35
N ILE A 10 -24.05 -6.11 -2.02
CA ILE A 10 -22.87 -6.73 -1.38
C ILE A 10 -22.16 -5.73 -0.46
N THR A 11 -21.96 -4.47 -0.90
CA THR A 11 -21.38 -3.42 -0.05
C THR A 11 -22.29 -3.04 1.11
N ALA A 12 -23.61 -3.02 0.92
CA ALA A 12 -24.56 -2.78 2.01
C ALA A 12 -24.57 -3.94 3.03
N ILE A 13 -24.48 -5.19 2.58
CA ILE A 13 -24.44 -6.37 3.45
C ILE A 13 -23.11 -6.40 4.23
N THR A 14 -21.97 -6.03 3.62
CA THR A 14 -20.68 -5.94 4.32
C THR A 14 -20.66 -4.82 5.36
N ILE A 15 -21.25 -3.66 5.06
CA ILE A 15 -21.38 -2.53 6.00
C ILE A 15 -22.32 -2.88 7.16
N VAL A 16 -23.41 -3.57 6.92
CA VAL A 16 -24.36 -4.01 7.95
C VAL A 16 -23.76 -5.11 8.82
N SER A 17 -22.96 -6.03 8.26
CA SER A 17 -22.27 -7.08 9.02
C SER A 17 -21.19 -6.49 9.94
N CYS A 18 -20.38 -5.53 9.48
CA CYS A 18 -19.39 -4.84 10.31
C CYS A 18 -20.03 -3.97 11.41
N ASN A 19 -21.18 -3.33 11.15
CA ASN A 19 -21.88 -2.53 12.15
C ASN A 19 -22.68 -3.40 13.15
N GLY A 20 -23.08 -4.60 12.78
CA GLY A 20 -23.82 -5.51 13.65
C GLY A 20 -22.98 -6.05 14.82
N ALA A 21 -21.72 -6.43 14.55
CA ALA A 21 -20.79 -6.92 15.58
C ALA A 21 -20.40 -5.83 16.59
N ARG A 22 -20.20 -4.58 16.14
CA ARG A 22 -19.91 -3.43 17.00
C ARG A 22 -21.05 -3.04 17.96
N LYS A 23 -22.24 -3.52 17.74
CA LYS A 23 -23.43 -3.23 18.58
C LYS A 23 -23.81 -4.40 19.48
N SER A 24 -23.07 -5.51 19.48
CA SER A 24 -23.38 -6.62 20.39
C SER A 24 -23.12 -6.22 21.85
N GLU A 25 -23.88 -6.73 22.77
CA GLU A 25 -23.70 -6.51 24.21
C GLU A 25 -22.30 -6.97 24.67
N THR A 26 -21.83 -8.08 24.15
CA THR A 26 -20.48 -8.61 24.39
C THR A 26 -19.38 -7.67 23.91
N TYR A 27 -19.56 -7.03 22.73
CA TYR A 27 -18.58 -6.06 22.24
C TYR A 27 -18.48 -4.86 23.18
N ARG A 28 -19.62 -4.32 23.65
CA ARG A 28 -19.63 -3.20 24.60
C ARG A 28 -18.98 -3.57 25.92
N LEU A 29 -19.22 -4.79 26.40
CA LEU A 29 -18.62 -5.29 27.62
C LEU A 29 -17.09 -5.37 27.50
N LEU A 30 -16.56 -5.86 26.39
CA LEU A 30 -15.11 -5.93 26.13
C LEU A 30 -14.49 -4.54 25.98
N GLU A 31 -15.18 -3.58 25.33
CA GLU A 31 -14.74 -2.18 25.26
C GLU A 31 -14.72 -1.51 26.65
N ASP A 32 -15.74 -1.79 27.47
CA ASP A 32 -15.81 -1.28 28.82
C ASP A 32 -14.66 -1.82 29.68
N VAL A 33 -14.41 -3.13 29.63
CA VAL A 33 -13.27 -3.78 30.30
C VAL A 33 -11.95 -3.15 29.88
N ASP A 34 -11.73 -2.95 28.57
CA ASP A 34 -10.54 -2.33 28.01
C ASP A 34 -10.28 -0.92 28.57
N SER A 35 -11.36 -0.16 28.79
CA SER A 35 -11.30 1.21 29.31
C SER A 35 -10.75 1.34 30.72
N TYR A 36 -10.89 0.32 31.55
CA TYR A 36 -10.47 0.36 32.96
C TYR A 36 -9.47 -0.74 33.37
N ILE A 37 -9.05 -1.59 32.45
CA ILE A 37 -8.10 -2.69 32.71
C ILE A 37 -6.79 -2.22 33.35
N GLU A 38 -6.35 -1.01 33.04
CA GLU A 38 -5.16 -0.38 33.63
C GLU A 38 -5.35 -0.06 35.12
N ALA A 39 -6.53 0.45 35.48
CA ALA A 39 -6.80 0.94 36.83
C ALA A 39 -7.33 -0.13 37.78
N ARG A 40 -8.00 -1.16 37.26
CA ARG A 40 -8.68 -2.20 38.04
C ARG A 40 -8.58 -3.58 37.39
N PRO A 41 -7.36 -4.14 37.29
CA PRO A 41 -7.14 -5.42 36.61
C PRO A 41 -7.91 -6.58 37.25
N ASP A 42 -8.05 -6.64 38.61
CA ASP A 42 -8.84 -7.66 39.28
C ASP A 42 -10.31 -7.65 38.85
N SER A 43 -10.90 -6.46 38.75
CA SER A 43 -12.28 -6.32 38.30
C SER A 43 -12.44 -6.69 36.84
N ALA A 44 -11.44 -6.37 36.00
CA ALA A 44 -11.40 -6.73 34.59
C ALA A 44 -11.36 -8.25 34.43
N LEU A 45 -10.51 -8.96 35.21
CA LEU A 45 -10.41 -10.41 35.17
C LEU A 45 -11.74 -11.07 35.54
N ALA A 46 -12.37 -10.64 36.64
CA ALA A 46 -13.65 -11.17 37.10
C ALA A 46 -14.76 -11.04 36.04
N VAL A 47 -14.79 -9.91 35.30
CA VAL A 47 -15.75 -9.72 34.21
C VAL A 47 -15.42 -10.62 33.02
N LEU A 48 -14.14 -10.72 32.62
CA LEU A 48 -13.70 -11.59 31.52
C LEU A 48 -13.99 -13.07 31.79
N GLU A 49 -13.76 -13.56 33.01
CA GLU A 49 -14.09 -14.92 33.43
C GLU A 49 -15.59 -15.22 33.40
N GLY A 50 -16.43 -14.20 33.61
CA GLY A 50 -17.88 -14.32 33.51
C GLY A 50 -18.45 -14.32 32.09
N ILE A 51 -17.64 -14.06 31.08
CA ILE A 51 -18.11 -14.06 29.68
C ILE A 51 -18.32 -15.49 29.17
N ASP A 52 -19.54 -15.76 28.70
CA ASP A 52 -19.82 -17.01 27.98
C ASP A 52 -19.08 -17.01 26.64
N LYS A 53 -18.22 -18.02 26.44
CA LYS A 53 -17.45 -18.16 25.21
C LYS A 53 -18.32 -18.35 23.96
N ASP A 54 -19.53 -18.89 24.12
CA ASP A 54 -20.50 -19.01 23.03
C ASP A 54 -21.05 -17.64 22.57
N ALA A 55 -20.91 -16.61 23.42
CA ALA A 55 -21.25 -15.23 23.04
C ALA A 55 -20.18 -14.56 22.16
N LEU A 56 -19.00 -15.16 22.01
CA LEU A 56 -17.91 -14.70 21.15
C LEU A 56 -18.16 -15.13 19.69
N MET A 57 -19.21 -14.56 19.08
CA MET A 57 -19.79 -15.01 17.81
C MET A 57 -18.91 -14.82 16.56
N ASN A 58 -17.76 -14.17 16.66
CA ASN A 58 -16.86 -13.95 15.54
C ASN A 58 -15.40 -13.82 16.01
N LYS A 59 -14.46 -13.98 15.07
CA LYS A 59 -13.02 -13.93 15.35
C LYS A 59 -12.53 -12.61 15.93
N GLU A 60 -13.21 -11.50 15.68
CA GLU A 60 -12.85 -10.19 16.23
C GLU A 60 -13.13 -10.14 17.74
N LEU A 61 -14.31 -10.57 18.16
CA LEU A 61 -14.68 -10.65 19.57
C LEU A 61 -13.83 -11.65 20.33
N GLU A 62 -13.60 -12.83 19.74
CA GLU A 62 -12.72 -13.86 20.31
C GLU A 62 -11.30 -13.32 20.48
N ALA A 63 -10.74 -12.66 19.45
CA ALA A 63 -9.41 -12.07 19.52
C ALA A 63 -9.32 -10.96 20.57
N LYS A 64 -10.32 -10.09 20.68
CA LYS A 64 -10.34 -9.03 21.69
C LYS A 64 -10.45 -9.61 23.10
N TYR A 65 -11.28 -10.61 23.29
CA TYR A 65 -11.39 -11.34 24.55
C TYR A 65 -10.06 -11.95 24.97
N GLU A 66 -9.44 -12.78 24.11
CA GLU A 66 -8.14 -13.39 24.38
C GLU A 66 -7.06 -12.34 24.68
N PHE A 67 -7.04 -11.25 23.92
CA PHE A 67 -6.10 -10.14 24.12
C PHE A 67 -6.26 -9.49 25.48
N LEU A 68 -7.49 -9.20 25.92
CA LEU A 68 -7.76 -8.60 27.22
C LEU A 68 -7.41 -9.58 28.37
N VAL A 69 -7.71 -10.87 28.22
CA VAL A 69 -7.29 -11.90 29.19
C VAL A 69 -5.77 -11.93 29.29
N TRP A 70 -5.06 -11.83 28.16
CA TRP A 70 -3.60 -11.81 28.14
C TRP A 70 -3.06 -10.56 28.86
N SER A 71 -3.62 -9.39 28.52
CA SER A 71 -3.23 -8.12 29.14
C SER A 71 -3.43 -8.10 30.65
N VAL A 72 -4.57 -8.61 31.13
CA VAL A 72 -4.89 -8.61 32.58
C VAL A 72 -3.97 -9.53 33.35
N ASN A 73 -3.68 -10.73 32.83
CA ASN A 73 -2.78 -11.68 33.50
C ASN A 73 -1.37 -11.11 33.65
N LEU A 74 -0.85 -10.44 32.60
CA LEU A 74 0.47 -9.79 32.69
C LEU A 74 0.49 -8.71 33.78
N LYS A 75 -0.57 -7.88 33.88
CA LYS A 75 -0.66 -6.80 34.88
C LYS A 75 -0.77 -7.31 36.31
N MET A 76 -1.40 -8.44 36.50
CA MET A 76 -1.55 -9.08 37.81
C MET A 76 -0.33 -9.92 38.21
N GLY A 77 0.69 -10.02 37.38
CA GLY A 77 1.80 -10.94 37.61
C GLY A 77 1.39 -12.42 37.60
N SER A 78 0.22 -12.71 37.05
CA SER A 78 -0.28 -14.07 36.92
C SER A 78 0.46 -14.83 35.81
N PRO A 79 0.46 -16.17 35.83
CA PRO A 79 1.05 -16.95 34.75
C PRO A 79 0.51 -16.52 33.40
N ILE A 80 1.43 -16.25 32.46
CA ILE A 80 1.06 -15.84 31.11
C ILE A 80 0.33 -16.98 30.42
N PRO A 81 -0.85 -16.73 29.82
CA PRO A 81 -1.61 -17.74 29.10
C PRO A 81 -0.78 -18.39 27.98
N ASP A 82 -0.99 -19.68 27.77
CA ASP A 82 -0.23 -20.43 26.77
C ASP A 82 -0.52 -19.95 25.33
N ILE A 83 0.38 -20.31 24.40
CA ILE A 83 0.28 -19.93 22.98
C ILE A 83 -1.03 -20.42 22.34
N LYS A 84 -1.62 -21.52 22.82
CA LYS A 84 -2.85 -22.06 22.24
C LYS A 84 -4.05 -21.23 22.62
N SER A 85 -4.11 -20.79 23.89
CA SER A 85 -5.22 -20.00 24.42
C SER A 85 -5.21 -18.54 23.92
N THR A 86 -4.09 -18.05 23.37
CA THR A 86 -3.93 -16.70 22.83
C THR A 86 -3.77 -16.67 21.32
N ARG A 87 -3.99 -17.82 20.66
CA ARG A 87 -3.72 -17.96 19.23
C ARG A 87 -4.61 -17.09 18.36
N THR A 88 -5.88 -16.98 18.70
CA THR A 88 -6.84 -16.18 17.89
C THR A 88 -6.48 -14.72 17.95
N ALA A 89 -6.15 -14.17 19.12
CA ALA A 89 -5.69 -12.79 19.28
C ALA A 89 -4.41 -12.53 18.47
N TYR A 90 -3.41 -13.38 18.64
CA TYR A 90 -2.15 -13.23 17.93
C TYR A 90 -2.34 -13.26 16.40
N ASP A 91 -3.00 -14.31 15.86
CA ASP A 91 -3.25 -14.46 14.42
C ASP A 91 -4.12 -13.33 13.85
N TYR A 92 -5.00 -12.75 14.67
CA TYR A 92 -5.89 -11.68 14.25
C TYR A 92 -5.16 -10.33 14.14
N TYR A 93 -4.40 -9.95 15.18
CA TYR A 93 -3.75 -8.64 15.23
C TYR A 93 -2.45 -8.61 14.42
N THR A 94 -1.63 -9.67 14.44
CA THR A 94 -0.32 -9.67 13.75
C THR A 94 -0.40 -9.76 12.23
N ARG A 95 -1.56 -10.13 11.65
CA ARG A 95 -1.80 -10.14 10.19
C ARG A 95 -2.40 -8.84 9.66
N ARG A 96 -2.56 -7.84 10.51
CA ARG A 96 -3.18 -6.56 10.18
C ARG A 96 -2.15 -5.45 10.12
N GLU A 97 -2.62 -4.24 9.79
CA GLU A 97 -1.79 -3.04 9.78
C GLU A 97 -1.21 -2.76 11.19
N ALA A 98 -0.17 -1.93 11.21
CA ALA A 98 0.49 -1.48 12.42
C ALA A 98 -0.51 -0.99 13.48
N SER A 99 -0.43 -1.51 14.69
CA SER A 99 -1.32 -1.12 15.79
C SER A 99 -0.71 -1.39 17.17
N VAL A 100 -1.29 -0.77 18.19
CA VAL A 100 -0.92 -1.01 19.59
C VAL A 100 -1.13 -2.49 19.95
N GLU A 101 -2.22 -3.09 19.51
CA GLU A 101 -2.52 -4.51 19.79
C GLU A 101 -1.52 -5.45 19.11
N ARG A 102 -1.05 -5.10 17.89
CA ARG A 102 0.00 -5.88 17.20
C ARG A 102 1.30 -5.84 17.99
N PHE A 103 1.74 -4.65 18.42
CA PHE A 103 2.88 -4.49 19.32
C PHE A 103 2.74 -5.35 20.57
N MET A 104 1.60 -5.22 21.26
CA MET A 104 1.37 -5.94 22.51
C MET A 104 1.32 -7.46 22.32
N CYS A 105 0.74 -7.95 21.23
CA CYS A 105 0.75 -9.38 20.90
C CYS A 105 2.17 -9.94 20.74
N HIS A 106 3.04 -9.19 20.07
CA HIS A 106 4.45 -9.58 19.94
C HIS A 106 5.19 -9.49 21.29
N LEU A 107 5.01 -8.39 22.02
CA LEU A 107 5.60 -8.23 23.35
C LEU A 107 5.21 -9.37 24.30
N TYR A 108 3.91 -9.64 24.43
CA TYR A 108 3.40 -10.69 25.33
C TYR A 108 3.87 -12.08 24.93
N ARG A 109 3.92 -12.37 23.65
CA ARG A 109 4.46 -13.65 23.16
C ARG A 109 5.95 -13.78 23.44
N GLY A 110 6.72 -12.71 23.31
CA GLY A 110 8.12 -12.66 23.69
C GLY A 110 8.31 -12.94 25.19
N ILE A 111 7.51 -12.31 26.05
CA ILE A 111 7.51 -12.54 27.50
C ILE A 111 7.17 -14.02 27.81
N TYR A 112 6.16 -14.58 27.13
CA TYR A 112 5.84 -15.99 27.29
C TYR A 112 7.03 -16.91 26.96
N TYR A 113 7.71 -16.69 25.82
CA TYR A 113 8.87 -17.48 25.43
C TYR A 113 10.01 -17.33 26.45
N LEU A 114 10.21 -16.10 26.96
CA LEU A 114 11.22 -15.87 27.99
C LEU A 114 10.93 -16.64 29.27
N ALA A 115 9.67 -16.70 29.70
CA ALA A 115 9.22 -17.50 30.85
C ALA A 115 9.39 -19.01 30.64
N GLN A 116 9.47 -19.47 29.38
CA GLN A 116 9.76 -20.87 29.02
C GLN A 116 11.26 -21.12 28.79
N ASN A 117 12.14 -20.17 29.14
CA ASN A 117 13.58 -20.17 28.86
C ASN A 117 13.93 -20.25 27.36
N ASP A 118 13.02 -19.86 26.47
CA ASP A 118 13.20 -19.79 25.02
C ASP A 118 13.56 -18.35 24.62
N SER A 119 14.77 -17.95 24.95
CA SER A 119 15.25 -16.59 24.73
C SER A 119 15.38 -16.24 23.24
N GLU A 120 15.61 -17.25 22.37
CA GLU A 120 15.68 -17.03 20.92
C GLU A 120 14.33 -16.54 20.36
N ASN A 121 13.28 -17.29 20.62
CA ASN A 121 11.93 -16.91 20.17
C ASN A 121 11.44 -15.64 20.90
N ALA A 122 11.83 -15.43 22.15
CA ALA A 122 11.55 -14.19 22.87
C ALA A 122 12.15 -12.96 22.14
N MET A 123 13.45 -12.99 21.81
CA MET A 123 14.10 -11.89 21.10
C MET A 123 13.52 -11.66 19.72
N LEU A 124 13.17 -12.74 19.00
CA LEU A 124 12.50 -12.65 17.70
C LEU A 124 11.15 -11.89 17.79
N GLU A 125 10.34 -12.23 18.80
CA GLU A 125 9.06 -11.54 19.02
C GLU A 125 9.26 -10.08 19.46
N PHE A 126 10.24 -9.80 20.34
CA PHE A 126 10.57 -8.41 20.73
C PHE A 126 11.07 -7.58 19.54
N SER A 127 11.81 -8.18 18.62
CA SER A 127 12.24 -7.50 17.39
C SER A 127 11.07 -7.19 16.45
N LYS A 128 10.04 -8.04 16.39
CA LYS A 128 8.80 -7.75 15.65
C LYS A 128 7.98 -6.64 16.31
N ALA A 129 7.98 -6.55 17.65
CA ALA A 129 7.34 -5.45 18.36
C ALA A 129 7.94 -4.08 18.01
N ASP A 130 9.25 -4.01 17.71
CA ASP A 130 9.89 -2.76 17.29
C ASP A 130 9.24 -2.12 16.06
N GLU A 131 8.61 -2.90 15.18
CA GLU A 131 7.94 -2.37 13.99
C GLU A 131 6.81 -1.38 14.33
N ASP A 132 6.19 -1.53 15.50
CA ASP A 132 5.08 -0.70 15.98
C ASP A 132 5.48 0.21 17.15
N TYR A 133 6.75 0.34 17.43
CA TYR A 133 7.31 1.02 18.60
C TYR A 133 6.78 2.44 18.81
N GLU A 134 6.65 3.22 17.74
CA GLU A 134 6.21 4.61 17.80
C GLU A 134 4.69 4.76 18.08
N LEU A 135 3.93 3.67 18.00
CA LEU A 135 2.48 3.69 18.24
C LEU A 135 2.10 3.54 19.70
N VAL A 136 3.04 3.15 20.55
CA VAL A 136 2.77 2.82 21.96
C VAL A 136 3.30 3.87 22.91
N SER A 137 2.76 3.85 24.16
CA SER A 137 3.18 4.77 25.20
C SER A 137 4.64 4.58 25.60
N TYR A 138 5.25 5.61 26.18
CA TYR A 138 6.60 5.52 26.73
C TYR A 138 6.77 4.36 27.73
N GLY A 139 5.75 4.05 28.52
CA GLY A 139 5.78 2.89 29.42
C GLY A 139 5.93 1.56 28.68
N MET A 140 5.20 1.38 27.59
CA MET A 140 5.31 0.17 26.75
C MET A 140 6.62 0.12 25.97
N GLN A 141 7.11 1.25 25.50
CA GLN A 141 8.44 1.37 24.89
C GLN A 141 9.52 0.94 25.90
N GLY A 142 9.47 1.47 27.12
CA GLY A 142 10.36 1.10 28.20
C GLY A 142 10.31 -0.40 28.51
N LEU A 143 9.09 -0.96 28.60
CA LEU A 143 8.88 -2.38 28.89
C LEU A 143 9.52 -3.30 27.84
N LEU A 144 9.41 -2.97 26.55
CA LEU A 144 10.08 -3.72 25.49
C LEU A 144 11.60 -3.74 25.69
N HIS A 145 12.21 -2.59 25.98
CA HIS A 145 13.63 -2.50 26.22
C HIS A 145 14.05 -3.20 27.51
N THR A 146 13.23 -3.17 28.56
CA THR A 146 13.44 -3.97 29.77
C THR A 146 13.59 -5.45 29.45
N TYR A 147 12.65 -6.03 28.71
CA TYR A 147 12.70 -7.45 28.38
C TYR A 147 13.84 -7.81 27.42
N LYS A 148 14.19 -6.94 26.47
CA LYS A 148 15.40 -7.11 25.66
C LYS A 148 16.66 -7.08 26.52
N GLY A 149 16.75 -6.16 27.47
CA GLY A 149 17.86 -6.08 28.44
C GLY A 149 17.98 -7.36 29.27
N ILE A 150 16.87 -7.94 29.71
CA ILE A 150 16.86 -9.22 30.43
C ILE A 150 17.39 -10.36 29.54
N VAL A 151 17.00 -10.41 28.26
CA VAL A 151 17.56 -11.41 27.34
C VAL A 151 19.08 -11.25 27.22
N TYR A 152 19.60 -10.05 27.00
CA TYR A 152 21.04 -9.82 26.94
C TYR A 152 21.76 -10.16 28.23
N HIS A 153 21.13 -9.90 29.39
CA HIS A 153 21.64 -10.32 30.69
C HIS A 153 21.83 -11.85 30.78
N LEU A 154 20.80 -12.62 30.36
CA LEU A 154 20.86 -14.08 30.35
C LEU A 154 21.98 -14.64 29.45
N TYR A 155 22.36 -13.87 28.44
CA TYR A 155 23.43 -14.21 27.51
C TYR A 155 24.80 -13.60 27.88
N PHE A 156 24.91 -12.94 29.04
CA PHE A 156 26.12 -12.28 29.52
C PHE A 156 26.67 -11.18 28.58
N ASP A 157 25.77 -10.63 27.73
CA ASP A 157 26.08 -9.49 26.85
C ASP A 157 25.78 -8.18 27.58
N PHE A 158 26.73 -7.78 28.45
CA PHE A 158 26.54 -6.63 29.36
C PHE A 158 26.52 -5.29 28.62
N ASP A 159 27.21 -5.16 27.49
CA ASP A 159 27.16 -3.93 26.68
C ASP A 159 25.76 -3.66 26.15
N ASN A 160 25.14 -4.66 25.51
CA ASN A 160 23.80 -4.56 25.02
C ASN A 160 22.76 -4.52 26.16
N GLN A 161 22.98 -5.26 27.26
CA GLN A 161 22.12 -5.16 28.44
C GLN A 161 22.05 -3.70 28.94
N ILE A 162 23.19 -3.05 29.18
CA ILE A 162 23.26 -1.67 29.65
C ILE A 162 22.56 -0.73 28.67
N SER A 163 22.85 -0.84 27.38
CA SER A 163 22.22 -0.02 26.34
C SER A 163 20.70 -0.14 26.33
N GLN A 164 20.16 -1.35 26.47
CA GLN A 164 18.72 -1.58 26.51
C GLN A 164 18.09 -0.96 27.77
N PHE A 165 18.69 -1.17 28.96
CA PHE A 165 18.17 -0.59 30.18
C PHE A 165 18.33 0.93 30.25
N GLU A 166 19.39 1.53 29.65
CA GLU A 166 19.49 2.99 29.50
C GLU A 166 18.34 3.53 28.64
N THR A 167 18.01 2.84 27.55
CA THR A 167 16.86 3.20 26.73
C THR A 167 15.56 3.03 27.50
N ALA A 168 15.38 1.93 28.23
CA ALA A 168 14.20 1.72 29.08
C ALA A 168 14.05 2.84 30.13
N ALA A 169 15.13 3.19 30.83
CA ALA A 169 15.16 4.28 31.81
C ALA A 169 14.75 5.62 31.19
N ASP A 170 15.29 6.00 30.03
CA ASP A 170 14.88 7.21 29.31
C ASP A 170 13.37 7.22 28.99
N ARG A 171 12.82 6.11 28.56
CA ARG A 171 11.39 5.99 28.23
C ARG A 171 10.53 6.05 29.48
N TYR A 172 10.89 5.36 30.54
CA TYR A 172 10.14 5.43 31.81
C TYR A 172 10.18 6.82 32.44
N LEU A 173 11.33 7.50 32.38
CA LEU A 173 11.43 8.88 32.86
C LEU A 173 10.53 9.83 32.05
N LYS A 174 10.52 9.71 30.71
CA LYS A 174 9.62 10.47 29.83
C LYS A 174 8.14 10.17 30.11
N GLY A 175 7.84 8.94 30.46
CA GLY A 175 6.48 8.50 30.85
C GLY A 175 6.11 8.83 32.30
N ASN A 176 7.01 9.43 33.09
CA ASN A 176 6.85 9.66 34.53
C ASN A 176 6.53 8.40 35.34
N ILE A 177 7.16 7.26 34.96
CA ILE A 177 6.99 5.95 35.61
C ILE A 177 8.25 5.68 36.46
N LEU A 178 8.34 6.38 37.60
CA LEU A 178 9.57 6.47 38.38
C LEU A 178 9.97 5.12 39.01
N SER A 179 9.03 4.24 39.38
CA SER A 179 9.36 2.92 39.92
C SER A 179 10.13 2.08 38.89
N ARG A 180 9.66 2.04 37.63
CA ARG A 180 10.33 1.30 36.54
C ARG A 180 11.64 1.98 36.11
N TYR A 181 11.71 3.30 36.26
CA TYR A 181 12.97 4.03 36.06
C TYR A 181 14.05 3.55 37.03
N VAL A 182 13.73 3.48 38.35
CA VAL A 182 14.69 3.02 39.38
C VAL A 182 15.10 1.55 39.13
N GLU A 183 14.15 0.69 38.82
CA GLU A 183 14.42 -0.70 38.43
C GLU A 183 15.44 -0.77 37.30
N SER A 184 15.25 0.02 36.23
CA SER A 184 16.17 0.08 35.10
C SER A 184 17.55 0.59 35.52
N VAL A 185 17.63 1.60 36.40
CA VAL A 185 18.87 2.13 36.93
C VAL A 185 19.67 1.07 37.71
N VAL A 186 18.96 0.24 38.50
CA VAL A 186 19.58 -0.88 39.23
C VAL A 186 20.10 -1.96 38.27
N GLN A 187 19.37 -2.25 37.20
CA GLN A 187 19.82 -3.21 36.17
C GLN A 187 21.04 -2.71 35.37
N ILE A 188 21.14 -1.41 35.13
CA ILE A 188 22.34 -0.78 34.53
C ILE A 188 23.53 -0.90 35.48
N MET A 189 23.30 -0.65 36.77
CA MET A 189 24.32 -0.80 37.80
C MET A 189 24.89 -2.24 37.80
N ASP A 190 24.02 -3.26 37.76
CA ASP A 190 24.44 -4.66 37.67
C ASP A 190 25.32 -4.91 36.43
N GLY A 191 24.96 -4.38 35.28
CA GLY A 191 25.76 -4.48 34.07
C GLY A 191 27.18 -3.93 34.26
N TYR A 192 27.31 -2.73 34.83
CA TYR A 192 28.62 -2.13 35.09
C TYR A 192 29.43 -2.87 36.19
N ILE A 193 28.74 -3.46 37.18
CA ILE A 193 29.40 -4.34 38.15
C ILE A 193 30.00 -5.55 37.43
N MET A 194 29.31 -6.14 36.49
CA MET A 194 29.82 -7.29 35.72
C MET A 194 30.97 -6.91 34.79
N GLN A 195 31.05 -5.66 34.33
CA GLN A 195 32.12 -5.12 33.52
C GLN A 195 33.32 -4.60 34.35
N ASP A 196 33.27 -4.63 35.68
CA ASP A 196 34.25 -4.04 36.59
C ASP A 196 34.46 -2.52 36.41
N ASP A 197 33.46 -1.80 35.92
CA ASP A 197 33.48 -0.35 35.75
C ASP A 197 33.08 0.37 37.03
N ALA A 198 34.03 0.53 37.94
CA ALA A 198 33.80 1.16 39.25
C ALA A 198 33.28 2.60 39.17
N ALA A 199 33.68 3.37 38.15
CA ALA A 199 33.25 4.77 38.02
C ALA A 199 31.75 4.86 37.68
N ASN A 200 31.28 4.07 36.72
CA ASN A 200 29.89 4.00 36.39
C ASN A 200 29.06 3.32 37.49
N CYS A 201 29.59 2.29 38.17
CA CYS A 201 28.89 1.71 39.34
C CYS A 201 28.57 2.78 40.39
N VAL A 202 29.56 3.60 40.82
CA VAL A 202 29.31 4.67 41.79
C VAL A 202 28.24 5.68 41.29
N ARG A 203 28.32 6.05 40.01
CA ARG A 203 27.34 6.97 39.41
C ARG A 203 25.93 6.42 39.50
N TYR A 204 25.72 5.15 39.13
CA TYR A 204 24.39 4.56 39.14
C TYR A 204 23.89 4.14 40.53
N ILE A 205 24.78 3.83 41.48
CA ILE A 205 24.46 3.69 42.92
C ILE A 205 23.84 5.00 43.44
N ASN A 206 24.52 6.12 43.26
CA ASN A 206 24.03 7.43 43.71
C ASN A 206 22.70 7.79 43.03
N LEU A 207 22.59 7.53 41.73
CA LEU A 207 21.36 7.78 40.99
C LEU A 207 20.17 6.91 41.49
N ALA A 208 20.44 5.63 41.80
CA ALA A 208 19.41 4.77 42.41
C ALA A 208 19.00 5.25 43.81
N GLU A 209 19.97 5.68 44.63
CA GLU A 209 19.69 6.23 45.97
C GLU A 209 18.83 7.49 45.91
N ASP A 210 19.09 8.40 44.95
CA ASP A 210 18.32 9.63 44.77
C ASP A 210 16.84 9.38 44.44
N TYR A 211 16.51 8.23 43.86
CA TYR A 211 15.13 7.87 43.46
C TYR A 211 14.58 6.66 44.20
N MET A 212 15.25 6.16 45.25
CA MET A 212 14.87 4.95 45.97
C MET A 212 13.46 5.03 46.62
N GLU A 213 12.99 6.20 46.93
CA GLU A 213 11.62 6.41 47.45
C GLU A 213 10.51 5.95 46.48
N TYR A 214 10.81 5.86 45.17
CA TYR A 214 9.88 5.40 44.14
C TYR A 214 10.00 3.90 43.86
N ALA A 215 11.03 3.22 44.39
CA ALA A 215 11.28 1.82 44.17
C ALA A 215 10.25 0.95 44.91
N ASP A 216 9.74 -0.09 44.25
CA ASP A 216 9.01 -1.14 44.94
C ASP A 216 9.95 -1.99 45.82
N GLU A 217 9.37 -2.84 46.63
CA GLU A 217 10.13 -3.66 47.60
C GLU A 217 11.12 -4.59 46.87
N GLU A 218 10.73 -5.18 45.74
CA GLU A 218 11.61 -6.04 44.93
C GLU A 218 12.83 -5.28 44.41
N THR A 219 12.63 -4.09 43.86
CA THR A 219 13.71 -3.22 43.37
C THR A 219 14.64 -2.78 44.52
N GLN A 220 14.11 -2.50 45.70
CA GLN A 220 14.92 -2.17 46.88
C GLN A 220 15.84 -3.35 47.28
N HIS A 221 15.29 -4.56 47.32
CA HIS A 221 16.07 -5.78 47.56
C HIS A 221 17.17 -5.95 46.52
N HIS A 222 16.82 -5.80 45.24
CA HIS A 222 17.81 -5.90 44.14
C HIS A 222 18.93 -4.86 44.29
N PHE A 223 18.58 -3.63 44.63
CA PHE A 223 19.56 -2.58 44.85
C PHE A 223 20.56 -2.94 45.98
N TYR A 224 20.07 -3.39 47.14
CA TYR A 224 20.94 -3.79 48.25
C TYR A 224 21.89 -4.92 47.85
N ILE A 225 21.40 -5.92 47.16
CA ILE A 225 22.23 -7.05 46.67
C ILE A 225 23.26 -6.57 45.66
N SER A 226 22.90 -5.71 44.72
CA SER A 226 23.81 -5.18 43.70
C SER A 226 24.86 -4.26 44.31
N LYS A 227 24.50 -3.41 45.27
CA LYS A 227 25.43 -2.58 46.02
C LYS A 227 26.40 -3.43 46.84
N ALA A 228 25.93 -4.53 47.46
CA ALA A 228 26.75 -5.49 48.17
C ALA A 228 27.76 -6.20 47.23
N LYS A 229 27.33 -6.65 46.05
CA LYS A 229 28.20 -7.21 45.00
C LYS A 229 29.30 -6.22 44.59
N TYR A 230 28.94 -4.94 44.41
CA TYR A 230 29.92 -3.88 44.11
C TYR A 230 30.98 -3.75 45.24
N LEU A 231 30.55 -3.62 46.53
CA LEU A 231 31.44 -3.51 47.67
C LEU A 231 32.36 -4.73 47.82
N GLN A 232 31.83 -5.93 47.60
CA GLN A 232 32.60 -7.17 47.57
C GLN A 232 33.70 -7.09 46.49
N ARG A 233 33.36 -6.66 45.28
CA ARG A 233 34.26 -6.62 44.13
C ARG A 233 35.41 -5.63 44.32
N ILE A 234 35.18 -4.52 45.01
CA ILE A 234 36.22 -3.54 45.34
C ILE A 234 36.91 -3.82 46.68
N ASN A 235 36.66 -5.00 47.28
CA ASN A 235 37.22 -5.49 48.55
C ASN A 235 36.98 -4.55 49.75
N LYS A 236 35.83 -3.85 49.80
CA LYS A 236 35.45 -3.02 50.95
C LYS A 236 34.64 -3.85 51.95
N THR A 237 35.32 -4.75 52.66
CA THR A 237 34.72 -5.75 53.54
C THR A 237 33.93 -5.15 54.71
N GLU A 238 34.42 -4.09 55.34
CA GLU A 238 33.76 -3.43 56.47
C GLU A 238 32.42 -2.79 56.02
N GLU A 239 32.45 -2.00 54.92
CA GLU A 239 31.26 -1.38 54.35
C GLU A 239 30.25 -2.45 53.86
N LEU A 240 30.73 -3.57 53.32
CA LEU A 240 29.90 -4.70 52.92
C LEU A 240 29.15 -5.29 54.13
N LEU A 241 29.84 -5.55 55.23
CA LEU A 241 29.23 -6.13 56.43
C LEU A 241 28.21 -5.17 57.07
N GLU A 242 28.50 -3.89 57.12
CA GLU A 242 27.55 -2.86 57.58
C GLU A 242 26.30 -2.84 56.71
N LEU A 243 26.45 -2.82 55.39
CA LEU A 243 25.33 -2.84 54.46
C LEU A 243 24.47 -4.10 54.61
N LEU A 244 25.07 -5.27 54.76
CA LEU A 244 24.35 -6.54 54.90
C LEU A 244 23.60 -6.60 56.27
N ASP A 245 24.21 -6.07 57.33
CA ASP A 245 23.57 -6.01 58.64
C ASP A 245 22.40 -5.02 58.69
N GLU A 246 22.52 -3.88 58.00
CA GLU A 246 21.43 -2.93 57.81
C GLU A 246 20.29 -3.52 57.01
N TYR A 247 20.61 -4.19 55.91
CA TYR A 247 19.63 -4.85 55.07
C TYR A 247 18.83 -5.92 55.80
N LEU A 248 19.46 -6.81 56.55
CA LEU A 248 18.78 -7.80 57.38
C LEU A 248 17.91 -7.18 58.48
N LYS A 249 18.28 -6.02 58.98
CA LYS A 249 17.53 -5.31 60.04
C LYS A 249 16.32 -4.58 59.48
N THR A 250 16.43 -4.05 58.25
CA THR A 250 15.34 -3.24 57.63
C THR A 250 14.25 -4.06 56.99
N MET A 251 14.59 -5.25 56.46
CA MET A 251 13.68 -6.07 55.64
C MET A 251 13.72 -7.56 56.04
N PRO A 252 13.58 -7.94 57.34
CA PRO A 252 13.85 -9.30 57.80
C PRO A 252 12.88 -10.37 57.30
N ASP A 253 11.65 -10.01 57.00
CA ASP A 253 10.58 -10.95 56.66
C ASP A 253 10.06 -10.77 55.22
N SER A 254 10.84 -10.14 54.35
CA SER A 254 10.43 -9.89 52.98
C SER A 254 10.42 -11.18 52.15
N PRO A 255 9.40 -11.37 51.28
CA PRO A 255 9.36 -12.50 50.35
C PRO A 255 10.45 -12.43 49.27
N TYR A 256 11.06 -11.27 49.08
CA TYR A 256 12.13 -11.05 48.09
C TYR A 256 13.53 -11.30 48.66
N MET A 257 13.64 -11.74 49.92
CA MET A 257 14.92 -11.99 50.56
C MET A 257 15.69 -13.13 49.89
N ASN A 258 16.87 -12.84 49.38
CA ASN A 258 17.75 -13.85 48.76
C ASN A 258 18.77 -14.38 49.78
N TRP A 259 18.32 -15.30 50.62
CA TRP A 259 19.10 -15.84 51.72
C TRP A 259 20.43 -16.50 51.26
N ARG A 260 20.42 -17.16 50.12
CA ARG A 260 21.62 -17.81 49.55
C ARG A 260 22.68 -16.80 49.12
N ILE A 261 22.29 -15.70 48.47
CA ILE A 261 23.24 -14.63 48.09
C ILE A 261 23.79 -13.95 49.34
N LEU A 262 22.97 -13.68 50.35
CA LEU A 262 23.44 -13.15 51.64
C LEU A 262 24.45 -14.08 52.30
N ALA A 263 24.16 -15.37 52.35
CA ALA A 263 25.06 -16.39 52.87
C ALA A 263 26.41 -16.37 52.17
N TYR A 264 26.40 -16.29 50.81
CA TYR A 264 27.59 -16.18 50.01
C TYR A 264 28.40 -14.91 50.34
N MET A 265 27.74 -13.76 50.46
CA MET A 265 28.38 -12.49 50.73
C MET A 265 28.97 -12.44 52.14
N TYR A 266 28.23 -12.88 53.17
CA TYR A 266 28.79 -12.98 54.52
C TYR A 266 29.97 -13.95 54.59
N ASN A 267 29.90 -15.09 53.89
CA ASN A 267 31.00 -16.03 53.83
C ASN A 267 32.25 -15.41 53.17
N SER A 268 32.05 -14.72 52.05
CA SER A 268 33.17 -14.03 51.36
C SER A 268 33.82 -12.93 52.23
N ALA A 269 33.03 -12.30 53.11
CA ALA A 269 33.48 -11.31 54.06
C ALA A 269 34.08 -11.93 55.36
N GLY A 270 34.14 -13.26 55.45
CA GLY A 270 34.65 -13.98 56.63
C GLY A 270 33.68 -14.07 57.81
N ALA A 271 32.45 -13.61 57.69
CA ALA A 271 31.44 -13.62 58.72
C ALA A 271 30.65 -14.98 58.72
N ASN A 272 31.38 -16.11 58.82
CA ASN A 272 30.88 -17.47 58.57
C ASN A 272 29.70 -17.89 59.44
N ASN A 273 29.58 -17.37 60.67
CA ASN A 273 28.42 -17.69 61.53
C ASN A 273 27.12 -17.00 61.00
N LYS A 274 27.22 -15.76 60.48
CA LYS A 274 26.09 -15.08 59.83
C LYS A 274 25.75 -15.75 58.50
N ALA A 275 26.78 -16.16 57.76
CA ALA A 275 26.61 -16.92 56.52
C ALA A 275 25.83 -18.26 56.78
N LEU A 276 26.22 -18.99 57.87
CA LEU A 276 25.53 -20.21 58.24
C LEU A 276 24.06 -19.94 58.56
N PHE A 277 23.76 -18.92 59.34
CA PHE A 277 22.37 -18.52 59.59
C PHE A 277 21.55 -18.27 58.32
N CYS A 278 22.14 -17.51 57.36
CA CYS A 278 21.44 -17.23 56.12
C CYS A 278 21.22 -18.47 55.25
N ILE A 279 22.19 -19.40 55.16
CA ILE A 279 22.04 -20.59 54.34
C ILE A 279 21.04 -21.59 54.97
N GLU A 280 20.95 -21.61 56.31
CA GLU A 280 19.93 -22.41 57.02
C GLU A 280 18.53 -21.82 56.76
N LYS A 281 18.36 -20.50 56.71
CA LYS A 281 17.11 -19.83 56.32
C LYS A 281 16.72 -20.16 54.90
N GLU A 282 17.67 -20.20 53.95
CA GLU A 282 17.40 -20.62 52.58
C GLU A 282 16.74 -22.00 52.53
N ALA A 283 17.29 -22.96 53.32
CA ALA A 283 16.75 -24.35 53.39
C ALA A 283 15.39 -24.43 54.10
N GLU A 284 15.03 -23.47 54.97
CA GLU A 284 13.68 -23.42 55.59
C GLU A 284 12.60 -22.94 54.60
N VAL A 285 12.97 -22.07 53.65
CA VAL A 285 12.02 -21.38 52.78
C VAL A 285 11.90 -22.01 51.40
N ASN A 286 13.01 -22.58 50.89
CA ASN A 286 13.11 -23.09 49.53
C ASN A 286 13.43 -24.60 49.49
N ASP A 287 13.01 -25.26 48.41
CA ASP A 287 13.47 -26.63 48.10
C ASP A 287 14.88 -26.58 47.54
N ILE A 288 15.81 -27.10 48.35
CA ILE A 288 17.23 -27.11 48.05
C ILE A 288 17.75 -28.43 47.46
N SER A 289 16.86 -29.41 47.23
CA SER A 289 17.23 -30.81 46.95
C SER A 289 18.10 -30.95 45.68
N GLU A 290 17.87 -30.10 44.67
CA GLU A 290 18.62 -30.07 43.42
C GLU A 290 19.29 -28.71 43.14
N ASP A 291 19.51 -27.87 44.17
CA ASP A 291 20.16 -26.58 44.02
C ASP A 291 21.71 -26.70 44.20
N GLN A 292 22.41 -26.85 43.08
CA GLN A 292 23.88 -26.87 43.01
C GLN A 292 24.53 -25.68 43.74
N ASN A 293 24.00 -24.46 43.55
CA ASN A 293 24.53 -23.25 44.12
C ASN A 293 24.39 -23.20 45.64
N TYR A 294 23.29 -23.74 46.18
CA TYR A 294 23.09 -23.89 47.61
C TYR A 294 24.25 -24.70 48.26
N TYR A 295 24.50 -25.88 47.67
CA TYR A 295 25.58 -26.78 48.20
C TYR A 295 26.96 -26.22 47.99
N ALA A 296 27.22 -25.47 46.93
CA ALA A 296 28.47 -24.77 46.69
C ALA A 296 28.76 -23.69 47.76
N VAL A 297 27.73 -22.86 48.07
CA VAL A 297 27.81 -21.85 49.15
C VAL A 297 27.96 -22.53 50.52
N LEU A 298 27.19 -23.53 50.82
CA LEU A 298 27.27 -24.32 52.06
C LEU A 298 28.67 -24.91 52.25
N ALA A 299 29.29 -25.46 51.21
CA ALA A 299 30.65 -25.99 51.27
C ALA A 299 31.66 -24.90 51.67
N GLY A 300 31.58 -23.73 51.03
CA GLY A 300 32.47 -22.61 51.38
C GLY A 300 32.25 -22.13 52.83
N ILE A 301 31.03 -22.09 53.31
CA ILE A 301 30.70 -21.72 54.70
C ILE A 301 31.31 -22.73 55.67
N LYS A 302 31.16 -24.06 55.41
CA LYS A 302 31.71 -25.14 56.21
C LYS A 302 33.24 -25.09 56.23
N GLU A 303 33.90 -24.79 55.11
CA GLU A 303 35.34 -24.57 55.08
C GLU A 303 35.75 -23.40 55.95
N GLY A 304 35.05 -22.24 55.85
CA GLY A 304 35.33 -21.08 56.71
C GLY A 304 35.14 -21.35 58.20
N LEU A 305 34.24 -22.25 58.54
CA LEU A 305 34.03 -22.73 59.92
C LEU A 305 35.00 -23.84 60.33
N LYS A 306 35.85 -24.30 59.42
CA LYS A 306 36.80 -25.45 59.61
C LYS A 306 36.10 -26.81 59.79
N ASP A 307 34.87 -26.92 59.34
CA ASP A 307 34.11 -28.19 59.23
C ASP A 307 34.42 -28.82 57.86
N TYR A 308 35.62 -29.38 57.74
CA TYR A 308 36.11 -29.92 56.46
C TYR A 308 35.31 -31.18 56.01
N GLU A 309 34.78 -31.96 56.93
CA GLU A 309 33.96 -33.12 56.59
C GLU A 309 32.62 -32.71 55.98
N GLY A 310 31.94 -31.74 56.61
CA GLY A 310 30.72 -31.13 56.09
C GLY A 310 30.97 -30.43 54.75
N ALA A 311 32.12 -29.71 54.58
CA ALA A 311 32.47 -29.09 53.33
C ALA A 311 32.63 -30.09 52.18
N ILE A 312 33.35 -31.19 52.40
CA ILE A 312 33.53 -32.26 51.41
C ILE A 312 32.16 -32.91 51.04
N ALA A 313 31.29 -33.14 52.04
CA ALA A 313 29.97 -33.67 51.78
C ALA A 313 29.12 -32.76 50.90
N ALA A 314 29.13 -31.44 51.18
CA ALA A 314 28.40 -30.44 50.39
C ALA A 314 28.98 -30.33 48.97
N HIS A 315 30.32 -30.27 48.82
CA HIS A 315 30.98 -30.26 47.51
C HIS A 315 30.62 -31.48 46.64
N LYS A 316 30.56 -32.67 47.19
CA LYS A 316 30.16 -33.89 46.48
C LYS A 316 28.74 -33.77 45.93
N ILE A 317 27.84 -33.17 46.70
CA ILE A 317 26.44 -32.96 46.24
C ILE A 317 26.42 -31.91 45.12
N SER A 318 27.10 -30.76 45.31
CA SER A 318 27.19 -29.71 44.33
C SER A 318 27.72 -30.23 42.97
N THR A 319 28.87 -30.98 43.00
CA THR A 319 29.49 -31.52 41.79
C THR A 319 28.58 -32.56 41.09
N ARG A 320 27.85 -33.39 41.87
CA ARG A 320 26.92 -34.36 41.28
C ARG A 320 25.78 -33.67 40.50
N ILE A 321 25.34 -32.51 40.95
CA ILE A 321 24.30 -31.71 40.27
C ILE A 321 24.85 -31.00 39.05
N ASP A 322 26.14 -30.60 39.09
CA ASP A 322 26.79 -29.78 38.04
C ASP A 322 27.11 -30.53 36.73
N ASP A 323 27.25 -31.84 36.77
CA ASP A 323 27.61 -32.67 35.60
C ASP A 323 26.64 -32.58 34.40
N SER A 324 25.65 -31.69 34.46
CA SER A 324 24.65 -31.51 33.44
C SER A 324 24.61 -30.11 32.77
N LEU A 325 25.46 -29.14 33.17
CA LEU A 325 25.36 -27.76 32.67
C LEU A 325 26.59 -27.39 31.81
N GLU A 326 26.48 -27.70 30.50
CA GLU A 326 27.38 -27.06 29.49
C GLU A 326 27.07 -25.57 29.38
N VAL A 327 28.02 -24.73 29.78
CA VAL A 327 27.92 -23.29 29.52
C VAL A 327 28.17 -23.05 28.04
N ILE A 328 27.11 -23.11 27.27
CA ILE A 328 27.09 -22.71 25.87
C ILE A 328 27.48 -21.22 25.82
N ASN A 329 28.36 -20.85 24.90
CA ASN A 329 28.75 -19.47 24.68
C ASN A 329 27.59 -18.67 24.08
N LEU A 330 26.74 -18.15 24.96
CA LEU A 330 25.39 -17.68 24.66
C LEU A 330 25.38 -16.33 23.91
N ASN A 331 26.45 -15.53 24.00
CA ASN A 331 26.57 -14.25 23.30
C ASN A 331 26.44 -14.40 21.79
N GLN A 332 26.92 -15.50 21.21
CA GLN A 332 26.80 -15.78 19.79
C GLN A 332 25.35 -16.03 19.37
N HIS A 333 24.50 -16.51 20.27
CA HIS A 333 23.11 -16.82 19.95
C HIS A 333 22.24 -15.57 19.80
N VAL A 334 22.41 -14.55 20.65
CA VAL A 334 21.62 -13.31 20.53
C VAL A 334 21.98 -12.56 19.25
N GLN A 335 23.26 -12.44 18.93
CA GLN A 335 23.71 -11.85 17.66
C GLN A 335 23.21 -12.65 16.44
N LEU A 336 23.21 -13.99 16.53
CA LEU A 336 22.65 -14.86 15.49
C LEU A 336 21.14 -14.64 15.29
N ILE A 337 20.39 -14.36 16.35
CA ILE A 337 18.95 -14.10 16.25
C ILE A 337 18.69 -12.74 15.64
N GLU A 338 19.43 -11.71 16.03
CA GLU A 338 19.36 -10.39 15.40
C GLU A 338 19.75 -10.46 13.92
N GLU A 339 20.81 -11.22 13.60
CA GLU A 339 21.22 -11.45 12.21
C GLU A 339 20.16 -12.22 11.42
N ARG A 340 19.54 -13.25 12.03
CA ARG A 340 18.39 -13.97 11.41
C ARG A 340 17.20 -13.05 11.17
N HIS A 341 16.86 -12.20 12.15
CA HIS A 341 15.79 -11.23 11.98
C HIS A 341 16.12 -10.20 10.89
N SER A 342 17.33 -9.65 10.89
CA SER A 342 17.83 -8.75 9.85
C SER A 342 17.81 -9.42 8.47
N ASN A 343 18.21 -10.70 8.39
CA ASN A 343 18.14 -11.48 7.15
C ASN A 343 16.70 -11.76 6.72
N GLU A 344 15.78 -12.00 7.67
CA GLU A 344 14.35 -12.20 7.38
C GLU A 344 13.71 -10.89 6.90
N MET A 345 14.04 -9.76 7.53
CA MET A 345 13.61 -8.43 7.07
C MET A 345 14.17 -8.11 5.68
N SER A 346 15.45 -8.37 5.44
CA SER A 346 16.08 -8.22 4.12
C SER A 346 15.41 -9.12 3.06
N ARG A 347 14.97 -10.32 3.44
CA ARG A 347 14.21 -11.24 2.57
C ARG A 347 12.82 -10.69 2.26
N ILE A 348 12.11 -10.16 3.27
CA ILE A 348 10.81 -9.52 3.10
C ILE A 348 10.93 -8.28 2.20
N GLU A 349 11.94 -7.46 2.40
CA GLU A 349 12.24 -6.32 1.54
C GLU A 349 12.57 -6.75 0.10
N ALA A 350 13.35 -7.82 -0.06
CA ALA A 350 13.66 -8.39 -1.37
C ALA A 350 12.40 -8.96 -2.05
N GLU A 351 11.49 -9.60 -1.31
CA GLU A 351 10.19 -10.06 -1.82
C GLU A 351 9.28 -8.88 -2.20
N ASN A 352 9.23 -7.84 -1.38
CA ASN A 352 8.49 -6.62 -1.68
C ASN A 352 9.07 -5.91 -2.91
N THR A 353 10.40 -5.84 -3.02
CA THR A 353 11.08 -5.31 -4.21
C THR A 353 10.75 -6.11 -5.46
N LYS A 354 10.70 -7.45 -5.37
CA LYS A 354 10.23 -8.32 -6.47
C LYS A 354 8.78 -8.07 -6.83
N ARG A 355 7.89 -7.89 -5.84
CA ARG A 355 6.47 -7.55 -6.08
C ARG A 355 6.33 -6.19 -6.76
N ILE A 356 7.08 -5.19 -6.31
CA ILE A 356 7.12 -3.85 -6.93
C ILE A 356 7.66 -3.95 -8.37
N ALA A 357 8.75 -4.69 -8.59
CA ALA A 357 9.29 -4.92 -9.93
C ALA A 357 8.29 -5.62 -10.86
N LEU A 358 7.52 -6.58 -10.35
CA LEU A 358 6.46 -7.26 -11.09
C LEU A 358 5.31 -6.30 -11.43
N LEU A 359 4.90 -5.43 -10.50
CA LEU A 359 3.90 -4.39 -10.76
C LEU A 359 4.39 -3.41 -11.83
N ILE A 360 5.66 -2.97 -11.76
CA ILE A 360 6.27 -2.12 -12.78
C ILE A 360 6.28 -2.82 -14.14
N ALA A 361 6.63 -4.11 -14.19
CA ALA A 361 6.60 -4.89 -15.42
C ALA A 361 5.19 -4.96 -16.02
N VAL A 362 4.16 -5.17 -15.19
CA VAL A 362 2.75 -5.14 -15.64
C VAL A 362 2.38 -3.77 -16.20
N ILE A 363 2.78 -2.68 -15.53
CA ILE A 363 2.53 -1.31 -16.02
C ILE A 363 3.22 -1.09 -17.37
N VAL A 364 4.47 -1.51 -17.52
CA VAL A 364 5.21 -1.40 -18.79
C VAL A 364 4.51 -2.17 -19.91
N ILE A 365 4.02 -3.38 -19.61
CA ILE A 365 3.25 -4.19 -20.58
C ILE A 365 1.96 -3.46 -20.97
N LEU A 366 1.23 -2.88 -20.01
CA LEU A 366 0.02 -2.11 -20.29
C LEU A 366 0.31 -0.89 -21.17
N ILE A 367 1.40 -0.17 -20.89
CA ILE A 367 1.85 0.96 -21.72
C ILE A 367 2.20 0.48 -23.13
N ALA A 368 2.89 -0.65 -23.27
CA ALA A 368 3.20 -1.25 -24.56
C ALA A 368 1.93 -1.62 -25.32
N PHE A 369 0.92 -2.20 -24.66
CA PHE A 369 -0.39 -2.48 -25.26
C PHE A 369 -1.10 -1.21 -25.74
N ILE A 370 -1.09 -0.14 -24.92
CA ILE A 370 -1.65 1.17 -25.31
C ILE A 370 -0.90 1.72 -26.52
N PHE A 371 0.42 1.62 -26.54
CA PHE A 371 1.24 2.07 -27.66
C PHE A 371 0.96 1.28 -28.94
N VAL A 372 0.87 -0.05 -28.86
CA VAL A 372 0.47 -0.91 -29.99
C VAL A 372 -0.94 -0.58 -30.46
N TYR A 373 -1.88 -0.33 -29.54
CA TYR A 373 -3.22 0.13 -29.89
C TYR A 373 -3.18 1.47 -30.65
N PHE A 374 -2.36 2.41 -30.18
CA PHE A 374 -2.21 3.71 -30.82
C PHE A 374 -1.60 3.60 -32.22
N ILE A 375 -0.56 2.76 -32.39
CA ILE A 375 0.03 2.46 -33.69
C ILE A 375 -1.01 1.83 -34.63
N ARG A 376 -1.76 0.81 -34.15
CA ARG A 376 -2.83 0.20 -34.95
C ARG A 376 -3.92 1.17 -35.35
N ARG A 377 -4.26 2.11 -34.45
CA ARG A 377 -5.20 3.19 -34.73
C ARG A 377 -4.64 4.12 -35.82
N GLN A 378 -3.38 4.53 -35.71
CA GLN A 378 -2.72 5.38 -36.71
C GLN A 378 -2.60 4.67 -38.07
N LEU A 379 -2.29 3.38 -38.09
CA LEU A 379 -2.27 2.59 -39.31
C LEU A 379 -3.65 2.51 -39.96
N LYS A 380 -4.73 2.32 -39.16
CA LYS A 380 -6.10 2.36 -39.66
C LYS A 380 -6.48 3.70 -40.26
N ILE A 381 -6.06 4.80 -39.63
CA ILE A 381 -6.28 6.16 -40.17
C ILE A 381 -5.55 6.32 -41.49
N ARG A 382 -4.24 5.97 -41.54
CA ARG A 382 -3.47 6.07 -42.78
C ARG A 382 -3.99 5.16 -43.89
N THR A 383 -4.50 3.97 -43.56
CA THR A 383 -5.12 3.08 -44.55
C THR A 383 -6.45 3.64 -45.07
N ALA A 384 -7.22 4.30 -44.19
CA ALA A 384 -8.45 5.00 -44.56
C ALA A 384 -8.13 6.20 -45.47
N GLU A 385 -7.12 7.01 -45.12
CA GLU A 385 -6.66 8.13 -45.94
C GLU A 385 -6.17 7.67 -47.33
N LYS A 386 -5.36 6.57 -47.37
CA LYS A 386 -4.92 5.98 -48.66
C LYS A 386 -6.12 5.52 -49.47
N LYS A 387 -7.10 4.88 -48.85
CA LYS A 387 -8.31 4.43 -49.53
C LYS A 387 -9.15 5.61 -50.06
N GLN A 388 -9.18 6.69 -49.30
CA GLN A 388 -9.86 7.94 -49.68
C GLN A 388 -9.13 8.60 -50.85
N LEU A 389 -7.80 8.64 -50.79
CA LEU A 389 -6.96 9.13 -51.90
C LEU A 389 -7.14 8.29 -53.17
N GLU A 390 -7.28 6.97 -53.04
CA GLU A 390 -7.53 6.09 -54.17
C GLU A 390 -8.92 6.30 -54.78
N ILE A 391 -9.93 6.55 -53.95
CA ILE A 391 -11.28 6.94 -54.39
C ILE A 391 -11.22 8.29 -55.12
N GLU A 392 -10.51 9.27 -54.55
CA GLU A 392 -10.31 10.57 -55.20
C GLU A 392 -9.59 10.39 -56.53
N LYS A 393 -8.52 9.58 -56.59
CA LYS A 393 -7.81 9.30 -57.84
C LYS A 393 -8.72 8.71 -58.92
N LYS A 394 -9.56 7.73 -58.55
CA LYS A 394 -10.57 7.17 -59.49
C LYS A 394 -11.59 8.19 -59.92
N ARG A 395 -12.01 9.08 -59.01
CA ARG A 395 -12.90 10.19 -59.34
C ARG A 395 -12.26 11.18 -60.32
N TYR A 396 -10.95 11.43 -60.14
CA TYR A 396 -10.19 12.29 -61.07
C TYR A 396 -10.05 11.61 -62.46
N GLU A 397 -9.77 10.32 -62.48
CA GLU A 397 -9.68 9.58 -63.75
C GLU A 397 -11.02 9.61 -64.51
N GLN A 398 -12.14 9.54 -63.79
CA GLN A 398 -13.47 9.63 -64.35
C GLN A 398 -13.80 11.02 -64.86
N LEU A 399 -13.51 12.07 -64.02
CA LEU A 399 -13.64 13.45 -64.43
C LEU A 399 -12.79 13.81 -65.66
N TYR A 400 -11.60 13.20 -65.75
CA TYR A 400 -10.74 13.38 -66.92
C TYR A 400 -11.32 12.71 -68.17
N ALA A 401 -11.88 11.53 -68.03
CA ALA A 401 -12.56 10.84 -69.12
C ALA A 401 -13.82 11.62 -69.58
N ASP A 402 -14.58 12.16 -68.62
CA ASP A 402 -15.76 12.98 -68.91
C ASP A 402 -15.34 14.31 -69.59
N ALA A 403 -14.24 14.92 -69.17
CA ALA A 403 -13.71 16.12 -69.80
C ALA A 403 -13.29 15.90 -71.29
N ILE A 404 -12.72 14.71 -71.58
CA ILE A 404 -12.39 14.31 -72.97
C ILE A 404 -13.70 14.18 -73.79
N ALA A 405 -14.67 13.47 -73.21
CA ALA A 405 -15.96 13.25 -73.88
C ALA A 405 -16.67 14.58 -74.13
N GLU A 406 -16.65 15.49 -73.13
CA GLU A 406 -17.22 16.86 -73.25
C GLU A 406 -16.48 17.65 -74.33
N ARG A 407 -15.12 17.63 -74.35
CA ARG A 407 -14.34 18.28 -75.37
C ARG A 407 -14.73 17.83 -76.76
N ASP A 408 -14.84 16.50 -76.97
CA ASP A 408 -15.17 15.92 -78.25
C ASP A 408 -16.61 16.28 -78.70
N ALA A 409 -17.55 16.36 -77.74
CA ALA A 409 -18.91 16.80 -78.00
C ALA A 409 -18.95 18.30 -78.37
N LEU A 410 -18.27 19.15 -77.60
CA LEU A 410 -18.20 20.58 -77.85
C LEU A 410 -17.45 20.91 -79.19
N THR A 411 -16.46 20.12 -79.56
CA THR A 411 -15.77 20.24 -80.85
C THR A 411 -16.74 20.00 -82.02
N LYS A 412 -17.54 18.95 -81.91
CA LYS A 412 -18.61 18.69 -82.92
C LYS A 412 -19.63 19.77 -83.03
N MET A 413 -20.00 20.41 -81.90
CA MET A 413 -20.96 21.54 -81.89
C MET A 413 -20.38 22.80 -82.53
N ILE A 414 -19.09 23.09 -82.46
CA ILE A 414 -18.45 24.20 -83.16
C ILE A 414 -18.46 23.98 -84.70
N GLU A 415 -18.31 22.74 -85.10
CA GLU A 415 -18.35 22.36 -86.53
C GLU A 415 -19.78 22.45 -87.13
N ASP A 416 -20.78 22.47 -86.29
CA ASP A 416 -22.17 22.58 -86.74
C ASP A 416 -22.49 24.05 -87.12
N SER A 417 -22.86 24.25 -88.38
CA SER A 417 -23.15 25.57 -88.95
C SER A 417 -24.44 26.22 -88.43
N SER A 418 -25.25 25.47 -87.66
CA SER A 418 -26.53 25.97 -87.11
C SER A 418 -26.38 26.71 -85.76
N VAL A 419 -25.22 26.70 -85.13
CA VAL A 419 -24.97 27.31 -83.82
C VAL A 419 -24.61 28.82 -83.98
N LYS A 420 -25.27 29.68 -83.21
CA LYS A 420 -25.04 31.14 -83.20
C LYS A 420 -23.63 31.48 -82.73
N ASP A 421 -23.05 32.57 -83.28
CA ASP A 421 -21.67 32.98 -83.00
C ASP A 421 -21.41 33.35 -81.52
N GLU A 422 -22.40 33.88 -80.78
CA GLU A 422 -22.29 34.11 -79.35
C GLU A 422 -22.13 32.83 -78.56
N THR A 423 -22.84 31.77 -78.94
CA THR A 423 -22.74 30.46 -78.32
C THR A 423 -21.39 29.77 -78.66
N LYS A 424 -20.89 29.98 -79.87
CA LYS A 424 -19.53 29.52 -80.27
C LYS A 424 -18.41 30.12 -79.46
N ALA A 425 -18.53 31.38 -79.02
CA ALA A 425 -17.56 32.07 -78.17
C ALA A 425 -17.45 31.37 -76.78
N VAL A 426 -18.55 31.11 -76.15
CA VAL A 426 -18.61 30.41 -74.84
C VAL A 426 -18.10 28.97 -74.96
N ILE A 427 -18.44 28.28 -76.03
CA ILE A 427 -17.94 26.91 -76.30
C ILE A 427 -16.43 26.93 -76.52
N ARG A 428 -15.84 27.92 -77.21
CA ARG A 428 -14.40 28.02 -77.39
C ARG A 428 -13.62 28.24 -76.09
N GLU A 429 -14.13 29.13 -75.22
CA GLU A 429 -13.54 29.38 -73.90
C GLU A 429 -13.53 28.09 -73.02
N ARG A 430 -14.63 27.35 -73.04
CA ARG A 430 -14.75 26.07 -72.34
C ARG A 430 -13.81 25.01 -72.94
N LEU A 431 -13.69 24.94 -74.26
CA LEU A 431 -12.75 24.05 -74.96
C LEU A 431 -11.27 24.39 -74.62
N GLU A 432 -10.93 25.66 -74.46
CA GLU A 432 -9.58 26.08 -74.09
C GLU A 432 -9.18 25.58 -72.71
N VAL A 433 -10.10 25.66 -71.74
CA VAL A 433 -9.89 25.16 -70.37
C VAL A 433 -9.82 23.64 -70.34
N LEU A 434 -10.71 22.94 -71.00
CA LEU A 434 -10.68 21.49 -71.12
C LEU A 434 -9.37 20.98 -71.78
N ASN A 435 -8.91 21.68 -72.84
CA ASN A 435 -7.63 21.37 -73.47
C ASN A 435 -6.42 21.61 -72.53
N LYS A 436 -6.43 22.66 -71.73
CA LYS A 436 -5.39 22.89 -70.72
C LYS A 436 -5.33 21.77 -69.67
N VAL A 437 -6.49 21.29 -69.16
CA VAL A 437 -6.56 20.17 -68.21
C VAL A 437 -6.07 18.89 -68.84
N ILE A 438 -6.45 18.59 -70.06
CA ILE A 438 -6.05 17.40 -70.79
C ILE A 438 -4.54 17.43 -71.06
N ILE A 439 -3.97 18.56 -71.52
CA ILE A 439 -2.56 18.72 -71.75
C ILE A 439 -1.74 18.59 -70.46
N SER A 440 -2.22 19.16 -69.35
CA SER A 440 -1.52 19.07 -68.06
C SER A 440 -1.43 17.63 -67.53
N HIS A 441 -2.44 16.82 -67.80
CA HIS A 441 -2.40 15.40 -67.42
C HIS A 441 -1.43 14.57 -68.27
N ILE A 442 -1.27 14.91 -69.57
CA ILE A 442 -0.33 14.24 -70.49
C ILE A 442 1.13 14.57 -70.17
N THR A 443 1.40 15.78 -69.66
CA THR A 443 2.75 16.27 -69.41
C THR A 443 3.33 15.88 -68.06
N ASP A 444 2.57 15.24 -67.17
CA ASP A 444 2.94 14.66 -65.84
C ASP A 444 3.80 15.59 -64.93
N THR A 445 3.64 16.89 -65.08
CA THR A 445 4.29 17.86 -64.22
C THR A 445 3.34 18.29 -63.12
N SER A 446 3.64 17.93 -61.85
CA SER A 446 2.79 18.13 -60.68
C SER A 446 2.39 19.62 -60.42
N SER A 447 3.17 20.56 -60.92
CA SER A 447 2.85 22.00 -60.82
C SER A 447 1.89 22.46 -61.90
N ALA A 448 1.95 21.87 -63.11
CA ALA A 448 1.01 22.18 -64.19
C ALA A 448 -0.38 21.60 -63.89
N ASN A 449 -0.45 20.43 -63.31
CA ASN A 449 -1.70 19.83 -62.84
C ASN A 449 -2.38 20.71 -61.75
N LYS A 450 -1.59 21.20 -60.81
CA LYS A 450 -2.12 22.04 -59.74
C LYS A 450 -2.67 23.37 -60.24
N LYS A 451 -2.00 23.98 -61.24
CA LYS A 451 -2.42 25.24 -61.84
C LYS A 451 -3.62 25.08 -62.74
N ALA A 452 -3.63 24.06 -63.60
CA ALA A 452 -4.76 23.75 -64.46
C ALA A 452 -6.01 23.35 -63.63
N PHE A 453 -5.76 22.68 -62.47
CA PHE A 453 -6.80 22.36 -61.49
C PHE A 453 -7.38 23.61 -60.82
N GLN A 454 -6.52 24.57 -60.45
CA GLN A 454 -6.96 25.86 -59.90
C GLN A 454 -7.73 26.69 -60.92
N GLU A 455 -7.33 26.64 -62.20
CA GLU A 455 -8.06 27.32 -63.27
C GLU A 455 -9.41 26.65 -63.55
N LEU A 456 -9.51 25.31 -63.48
CA LEU A 456 -10.76 24.58 -63.52
C LEU A 456 -11.66 24.85 -62.30
N GLU A 457 -11.03 24.90 -61.12
CA GLU A 457 -11.74 25.21 -59.86
C GLU A 457 -12.22 26.66 -59.86
N ALA A 458 -11.45 27.58 -60.43
CA ALA A 458 -11.83 28.98 -60.60
C ALA A 458 -12.99 29.13 -61.64
N LEU A 459 -12.96 28.34 -62.69
CA LEU A 459 -14.06 28.33 -63.70
C LEU A 459 -15.32 27.70 -63.14
N VAL A 460 -15.20 26.68 -62.32
CA VAL A 460 -16.33 26.10 -61.57
C VAL A 460 -16.83 27.05 -60.49
N ALA A 461 -15.94 27.85 -59.91
CA ALA A 461 -16.27 28.90 -58.93
C ALA A 461 -16.89 30.14 -59.58
N ASP A 462 -16.68 30.38 -60.87
CA ASP A 462 -17.48 31.38 -61.63
C ASP A 462 -18.89 30.81 -61.83
N ARG A 463 -19.75 31.18 -60.91
CA ARG A 463 -21.06 30.61 -60.64
C ARG A 463 -22.00 30.65 -61.87
N ASP A 464 -21.99 31.81 -62.52
CA ASP A 464 -22.92 32.01 -63.61
C ASP A 464 -22.52 31.23 -64.88
N SER A 465 -21.21 31.20 -65.18
CA SER A 465 -20.68 30.42 -66.29
C SER A 465 -20.84 28.92 -66.05
N PHE A 466 -20.65 28.47 -64.80
CA PHE A 466 -20.84 27.05 -64.45
C PHE A 466 -22.34 26.64 -64.57
N ILE A 467 -23.26 27.45 -64.05
CA ILE A 467 -24.69 27.19 -64.11
C ILE A 467 -25.16 27.15 -65.55
N VAL A 468 -24.78 28.16 -66.34
CA VAL A 468 -25.18 28.22 -67.75
C VAL A 468 -24.54 27.07 -68.56
N SER A 469 -23.25 26.78 -68.39
CA SER A 469 -22.61 25.68 -69.07
C SER A 469 -23.19 24.30 -68.70
N THR A 470 -23.52 24.10 -67.42
CA THR A 470 -24.18 22.88 -66.95
C THR A 470 -25.54 22.71 -67.57
N ARG A 471 -26.35 23.75 -67.64
CA ARG A 471 -27.63 23.75 -68.32
C ARG A 471 -27.51 23.46 -69.80
N LEU A 472 -26.59 24.12 -70.51
CA LEU A 472 -26.37 23.92 -71.94
C LEU A 472 -25.91 22.48 -72.23
N THR A 473 -25.09 21.93 -71.38
CA THR A 473 -24.63 20.53 -71.53
C THR A 473 -25.79 19.53 -71.36
N ILE A 474 -26.68 19.76 -70.38
CA ILE A 474 -27.85 18.90 -70.16
C ILE A 474 -28.88 19.12 -71.25
N GLU A 475 -29.13 20.37 -71.69
CA GLU A 475 -30.04 20.69 -72.77
C GLU A 475 -29.59 20.11 -74.12
N GLY A 476 -28.27 20.11 -74.35
CA GLY A 476 -27.68 19.48 -75.55
C GLY A 476 -27.77 17.98 -75.61
N ASN A 477 -27.59 17.31 -74.45
CA ASN A 477 -27.61 15.83 -74.37
C ASN A 477 -29.04 15.27 -74.17
N ASN A 478 -29.91 16.00 -73.44
CA ASN A 478 -31.25 15.55 -73.06
C ASN A 478 -32.26 16.71 -73.25
N PRO A 479 -32.56 17.15 -74.48
CA PRO A 479 -33.44 18.30 -74.71
C PRO A 479 -34.89 18.02 -74.21
N GLU A 480 -35.31 16.77 -74.18
CA GLU A 480 -36.62 16.39 -73.67
C GLU A 480 -36.77 16.62 -72.16
N PHE A 481 -35.70 16.44 -71.39
CA PHE A 481 -35.69 16.73 -69.95
C PHE A 481 -35.94 18.21 -69.66
N ILE A 482 -35.24 19.12 -70.37
CA ILE A 482 -35.42 20.56 -70.22
C ILE A 482 -36.84 20.98 -70.67
N ALA A 483 -37.31 20.39 -71.80
CA ALA A 483 -38.66 20.66 -72.27
C ALA A 483 -39.74 20.18 -71.28
N ALA A 484 -39.54 19.05 -70.59
CA ALA A 484 -40.45 18.56 -69.58
C ALA A 484 -40.47 19.48 -68.34
N LEU A 485 -39.33 19.99 -67.90
CA LEU A 485 -39.26 20.94 -66.78
C LEU A 485 -39.93 22.28 -67.13
N LYS A 486 -39.75 22.79 -68.37
CA LYS A 486 -40.44 23.98 -68.87
C LYS A 486 -41.96 23.77 -68.92
N LYS A 487 -42.43 22.60 -69.33
CA LYS A 487 -43.89 22.24 -69.40
C LYS A 487 -44.51 22.20 -68.02
N GLN A 488 -43.72 21.89 -66.96
CA GLN A 488 -44.22 21.93 -65.59
C GLN A 488 -44.20 23.35 -64.98
N GLY A 489 -43.86 24.37 -65.75
CA GLY A 489 -43.89 25.78 -65.32
C GLY A 489 -42.70 26.20 -64.45
N LEU A 490 -41.57 25.52 -64.55
CA LEU A 490 -40.36 25.95 -63.89
C LEU A 490 -39.75 27.16 -64.61
N THR A 491 -39.25 28.11 -63.83
CA THR A 491 -38.48 29.26 -64.36
C THR A 491 -37.08 28.84 -64.80
N ASP A 492 -36.40 29.67 -65.58
CA ASP A 492 -35.02 29.41 -66.00
C ASP A 492 -34.07 29.24 -64.81
N GLU A 493 -34.25 29.97 -63.71
CA GLU A 493 -33.50 29.82 -62.48
C GLU A 493 -33.77 28.48 -61.80
N GLU A 494 -35.02 28.07 -61.75
CA GLU A 494 -35.39 26.76 -61.16
C GLU A 494 -34.88 25.60 -62.02
N ILE A 495 -34.88 25.74 -63.32
CA ILE A 495 -34.31 24.74 -64.26
C ILE A 495 -32.79 24.65 -64.03
N ASN A 496 -32.10 25.79 -63.84
CA ASN A 496 -30.71 25.81 -63.50
C ASN A 496 -30.41 25.02 -62.19
N ILE A 497 -31.27 25.20 -61.19
CA ILE A 497 -31.17 24.46 -59.91
C ILE A 497 -31.42 22.97 -60.15
N CYS A 498 -32.40 22.59 -60.96
CA CYS A 498 -32.65 21.17 -61.31
C CYS A 498 -31.45 20.55 -62.03
N CYS A 499 -30.79 21.27 -62.90
CA CYS A 499 -29.59 20.84 -63.58
C CYS A 499 -28.44 20.59 -62.58
N LEU A 500 -28.29 21.46 -61.56
CA LEU A 500 -27.31 21.30 -60.51
C LEU A 500 -27.58 20.05 -59.61
N TYR A 501 -28.86 19.73 -59.32
CA TYR A 501 -29.22 18.50 -58.62
C TYR A 501 -28.92 17.25 -59.45
N VAL A 502 -29.16 17.27 -60.75
CA VAL A 502 -28.89 16.16 -61.66
C VAL A 502 -27.39 15.81 -61.70
N ILE A 503 -26.50 16.79 -61.72
CA ILE A 503 -25.05 16.54 -61.71
C ILE A 503 -24.50 16.13 -60.33
N GLY A 504 -25.35 16.04 -59.28
CA GLY A 504 -25.04 15.45 -57.98
C GLY A 504 -24.72 16.44 -56.87
N LEU A 505 -24.94 17.72 -57.07
CA LEU A 505 -24.86 18.69 -55.99
C LEU A 505 -25.96 18.51 -54.97
N LYS A 506 -25.63 18.64 -53.69
CA LYS A 506 -26.64 18.58 -52.60
C LYS A 506 -27.18 19.99 -52.33
N GLY A 507 -28.36 20.07 -51.72
CA GLY A 507 -28.97 21.36 -51.43
C GLY A 507 -28.10 22.37 -50.73
N LYS A 508 -27.21 21.91 -49.80
CA LYS A 508 -26.20 22.78 -49.14
C LYS A 508 -25.15 23.34 -50.11
N ASP A 509 -24.77 22.55 -51.11
CA ASP A 509 -23.76 22.94 -52.10
C ASP A 509 -24.38 23.90 -53.12
N ILE A 510 -25.60 23.65 -53.56
CA ILE A 510 -26.40 24.52 -54.45
C ILE A 510 -26.63 25.88 -53.82
N LYS A 511 -26.89 25.94 -52.49
CA LYS A 511 -26.98 27.19 -51.75
C LYS A 511 -25.70 28.02 -51.84
N ALA A 512 -24.55 27.36 -51.82
CA ALA A 512 -23.26 28.01 -51.99
C ALA A 512 -23.07 28.58 -53.41
N TYR A 513 -23.62 27.95 -54.42
CA TYR A 513 -23.50 28.33 -55.82
C TYR A 513 -24.53 29.38 -56.30
N THR A 514 -25.70 29.43 -55.70
CA THR A 514 -26.76 30.32 -56.18
C THR A 514 -26.80 31.70 -55.51
N SER A 515 -25.93 31.95 -54.50
CA SER A 515 -25.86 33.23 -53.74
C SER A 515 -27.20 33.74 -53.17
N GLN A 516 -28.24 32.91 -53.15
CA GLN A 516 -29.57 33.31 -52.72
C GLN A 516 -29.87 32.83 -51.31
N PRO A 517 -30.30 33.69 -50.38
CA PRO A 517 -30.61 33.33 -49.01
C PRO A 517 -31.85 32.41 -48.84
N ARG A 518 -32.67 32.24 -49.91
CA ARG A 518 -33.96 31.52 -49.88
C ARG A 518 -33.96 30.16 -50.58
N HIS A 519 -32.82 29.52 -50.76
CA HIS A 519 -32.70 28.24 -51.47
C HIS A 519 -33.67 27.14 -50.97
N TYR A 520 -33.94 27.05 -49.68
CA TYR A 520 -34.90 26.09 -49.15
C TYR A 520 -36.32 26.31 -49.70
N ASN A 521 -36.76 27.53 -49.85
CA ASN A 521 -38.04 27.86 -50.42
C ASN A 521 -38.09 27.49 -51.92
N GLN A 522 -37.01 27.76 -52.68
CA GLN A 522 -36.94 27.38 -54.10
C GLN A 522 -37.00 25.86 -54.32
N SER A 523 -36.32 25.06 -53.46
CA SER A 523 -36.40 23.60 -53.56
C SER A 523 -37.79 23.09 -53.24
N ALA A 524 -38.51 23.70 -52.30
CA ALA A 524 -39.90 23.39 -51.98
C ALA A 524 -40.81 23.81 -53.14
N ASP A 525 -40.60 24.97 -53.73
CA ASP A 525 -41.38 25.46 -54.91
C ASP A 525 -41.20 24.57 -56.14
N ILE A 526 -39.94 24.13 -56.41
CA ILE A 526 -39.66 23.16 -57.47
C ILE A 526 -40.36 21.82 -57.19
N ARG A 527 -40.30 21.31 -55.95
CA ARG A 527 -41.02 20.09 -55.59
C ARG A 527 -42.53 20.20 -55.84
N HIS A 528 -43.12 21.30 -55.42
CA HIS A 528 -44.54 21.57 -55.61
C HIS A 528 -44.93 21.62 -57.11
N LYS A 529 -44.16 22.31 -57.94
CA LYS A 529 -44.36 22.41 -59.39
C LYS A 529 -44.20 21.05 -60.11
N LEU A 530 -43.34 20.18 -59.59
CA LEU A 530 -43.15 18.82 -60.07
C LEU A 530 -44.16 17.80 -59.50
N GLY A 531 -45.10 18.24 -58.64
CA GLY A 531 -46.13 17.40 -58.05
C GLY A 531 -45.63 16.49 -56.94
N LEU A 532 -44.49 16.81 -56.32
CA LEU A 532 -43.89 16.01 -55.22
C LEU A 532 -44.32 16.53 -53.86
N THR A 533 -44.72 15.64 -52.97
CA THR A 533 -45.07 15.93 -51.58
C THR A 533 -43.86 15.77 -50.66
N GLU A 534 -43.99 16.12 -49.38
CA GLU A 534 -42.87 16.00 -48.40
C GLU A 534 -42.44 14.54 -48.20
N ASN A 535 -43.30 13.56 -48.42
CA ASN A 535 -43.03 12.13 -48.22
C ASN A 535 -42.53 11.41 -49.49
N ASP A 536 -42.43 12.13 -50.60
CA ASP A 536 -41.91 11.56 -51.86
C ASP A 536 -40.37 11.53 -51.90
N THR A 537 -39.82 10.81 -52.90
CA THR A 537 -38.41 10.68 -53.13
C THR A 537 -37.65 12.02 -53.11
N ASN A 538 -36.37 11.98 -52.75
CA ASN A 538 -35.51 13.17 -52.74
C ASN A 538 -35.50 13.81 -54.15
N LEU A 539 -35.64 15.13 -54.22
CA LEU A 539 -35.66 15.91 -55.46
C LEU A 539 -34.53 15.52 -56.44
N SER A 540 -33.29 15.32 -55.93
CA SER A 540 -32.18 14.94 -56.79
C SER A 540 -32.32 13.52 -57.37
N ILE A 541 -32.95 12.62 -56.67
CA ILE A 541 -33.21 11.25 -57.14
C ILE A 541 -34.30 11.29 -58.23
N PHE A 542 -35.39 11.97 -57.93
CA PHE A 542 -36.49 12.13 -58.88
C PHE A 542 -36.03 12.77 -60.20
N LEU A 543 -35.25 13.85 -60.14
CA LEU A 543 -34.74 14.51 -61.32
C LEU A 543 -33.80 13.63 -62.15
N ARG A 544 -32.98 12.77 -61.52
CA ARG A 544 -32.17 11.81 -62.24
C ARG A 544 -32.98 10.71 -62.91
N GLU A 545 -33.98 10.17 -62.23
CA GLU A 545 -34.90 9.20 -62.81
C GLU A 545 -35.69 9.80 -64.00
N MET A 546 -35.98 11.12 -63.94
CA MET A 546 -36.62 11.85 -65.01
C MET A 546 -35.68 12.11 -66.22
N LEU A 547 -34.37 12.24 -65.94
CA LEU A 547 -33.34 12.40 -66.97
C LEU A 547 -33.05 11.07 -67.72
N GLU A 548 -33.19 9.94 -67.00
CA GLU A 548 -32.96 8.58 -67.55
C GLU A 548 -34.14 8.02 -68.35
N LYS A 549 -35.31 8.63 -68.25
CA LYS A 549 -36.51 8.32 -69.04
C LYS A 549 -36.55 9.07 -70.37
#